data_87a7112920654a1e54f7d1ec4a9ce5c5
#
_entry.id   87a7112920654a1e54f7d1ec4a9ce5c5
#
_cell.length_a   1.000
_cell.length_b   1.000
_cell.length_c   1.000
_cell.angle_alpha   90.00
_cell.angle_beta   90.00
_cell.angle_gamma   90.00
#
_symmetry.space_group_name_H-M   'P 1'
#
loop_
_entity.id
_entity.type
_entity.pdbx_description
1 polymer ?
#
loop_
_entity_poly.entity_id
_entity_poly.type
_entity_poly.pdbx_seq_one_letter_code
_entity_poly.pdbx_strand_id
1 'polypeptide(L)'
;MNPSKLEQNLSGVIVEMALKLGLNHAPLSLNYPCASLGRMLGVEADPQALKPALEAFFAARAGLYGAVHVEPHEDGFCLAIPAEGVARVVAQAPAAAFLRDLIQTAQTPGATADDLLAAFRRHSDRVHVEPAGNDEFDLLVYFEDGVPDDFRYCIDQHDGFASYHRFSREDYEAFGF
;
A
#
# COMPACT_ATOMS: atom_id res chain seq x y z
N MET A 1 -14.39 14.49 -0.99
CA MET A 1 -13.04 15.08 -1.16
C MET A 1 -12.15 13.93 -1.59
N ASN A 2 -11.54 13.98 -2.77
CA ASN A 2 -10.64 12.89 -3.18
C ASN A 2 -9.43 12.87 -2.22
N PRO A 3 -9.01 11.69 -1.73
CA PRO A 3 -7.81 11.57 -0.90
C PRO A 3 -6.59 12.06 -1.67
N SER A 4 -5.63 12.68 -0.96
CA SER A 4 -4.36 13.06 -1.59
C SER A 4 -3.55 11.80 -1.93
N LYS A 5 -2.60 11.92 -2.86
CA LYS A 5 -1.72 10.80 -3.25
C LYS A 5 -1.00 10.18 -2.04
N LEU A 6 -0.49 11.02 -1.13
CA LEU A 6 0.13 10.56 0.11
C LEU A 6 -0.87 9.78 0.99
N GLU A 7 -2.10 10.24 1.10
CA GLU A 7 -3.13 9.57 1.90
C GLU A 7 -3.49 8.20 1.34
N GLN A 8 -3.62 8.07 0.02
CA GLN A 8 -3.88 6.79 -0.66
C GLN A 8 -2.73 5.80 -0.45
N ASN A 9 -1.50 6.24 -0.72
CA ASN A 9 -0.31 5.40 -0.55
C ASN A 9 -0.15 4.97 0.91
N LEU A 10 -0.17 5.93 1.83
CA LEU A 10 0.03 5.69 3.27
C LEU A 10 -1.02 4.75 3.86
N SER A 11 -2.30 4.99 3.57
CA SER A 11 -3.38 4.12 4.04
C SER A 11 -3.24 2.71 3.47
N GLY A 12 -2.91 2.57 2.18
CA GLY A 12 -2.68 1.29 1.54
C GLY A 12 -1.53 0.50 2.17
N VAL A 13 -0.40 1.16 2.43
CA VAL A 13 0.77 0.53 3.08
C VAL A 13 0.45 0.13 4.53
N ILE A 14 -0.20 1.01 5.30
CA ILE A 14 -0.59 0.71 6.69
C ILE A 14 -1.49 -0.52 6.75
N VAL A 15 -2.51 -0.59 5.90
CA VAL A 15 -3.45 -1.73 5.89
C VAL A 15 -2.73 -3.03 5.56
N GLU A 16 -1.91 -3.03 4.52
CA GLU A 16 -1.19 -4.23 4.11
C GLU A 16 -0.21 -4.71 5.20
N MET A 17 0.61 -3.81 5.73
CA MET A 17 1.56 -4.16 6.79
C MET A 17 0.86 -4.65 8.06
N ALA A 18 -0.21 -3.97 8.48
CA ALA A 18 -0.97 -4.37 9.67
C ALA A 18 -1.57 -5.76 9.50
N LEU A 19 -2.09 -6.09 8.33
CA LEU A 19 -2.67 -7.40 8.04
C LEU A 19 -1.61 -8.50 7.90
N LYS A 20 -0.52 -8.24 7.18
CA LYS A 20 0.59 -9.20 7.01
C LYS A 20 1.27 -9.57 8.33
N LEU A 21 1.46 -8.59 9.20
CA LEU A 21 2.18 -8.77 10.47
C LEU A 21 1.24 -9.08 11.66
N GLY A 22 -0.08 -9.05 11.45
CA GLY A 22 -1.05 -9.20 12.53
C GLY A 22 -1.06 -8.02 13.52
N LEU A 23 -0.55 -6.85 13.12
CA LEU A 23 -0.31 -5.69 13.98
C LEU A 23 -1.48 -4.69 13.98
N ASN A 24 -2.72 -5.18 13.96
CA ASN A 24 -3.91 -4.31 13.90
C ASN A 24 -4.06 -3.34 15.10
N HIS A 25 -3.30 -3.55 16.17
CA HIS A 25 -3.31 -2.77 17.41
C HIS A 25 -1.91 -2.41 17.90
N ALA A 26 -0.93 -2.36 17.00
CA ALA A 26 0.44 -1.97 17.30
C ALA A 26 0.81 -0.71 16.49
N PRO A 27 1.75 0.12 16.99
CA PRO A 27 2.26 1.25 16.21
C PRO A 27 3.05 0.74 14.99
N LEU A 28 3.06 1.52 13.93
CA LEU A 28 3.86 1.27 12.73
C LEU A 28 4.82 2.42 12.48
N SER A 29 6.05 2.09 12.08
CA SER A 29 7.05 3.05 11.60
C SER A 29 7.30 2.82 10.12
N LEU A 30 7.11 3.84 9.31
CA LEU A 30 7.25 3.78 7.86
C LEU A 30 8.32 4.77 7.42
N ASN A 31 9.31 4.29 6.66
CA ASN A 31 10.39 5.12 6.12
C ASN A 31 10.07 5.49 4.68
N TYR A 32 10.10 6.79 4.38
CA TYR A 32 9.87 7.33 3.05
C TYR A 32 11.03 8.21 2.62
N PRO A 33 11.61 7.98 1.42
CA PRO A 33 12.60 8.88 0.82
C PRO A 33 11.99 10.27 0.53
N CYS A 34 12.79 11.32 0.64
CA CYS A 34 12.36 12.69 0.32
C CYS A 34 11.79 12.80 -1.10
N ALA A 35 12.38 12.12 -2.07
CA ALA A 35 11.90 12.13 -3.46
C ALA A 35 10.46 11.60 -3.58
N SER A 36 10.11 10.52 -2.88
CA SER A 36 8.75 9.96 -2.89
C SER A 36 7.75 10.88 -2.20
N LEU A 37 8.12 11.42 -1.04
CA LEU A 37 7.27 12.38 -0.31
C LEU A 37 7.03 13.66 -1.11
N GLY A 38 8.07 14.20 -1.76
CA GLY A 38 7.95 15.38 -2.61
C GLY A 38 6.96 15.19 -3.75
N ARG A 39 7.02 14.04 -4.45
CA ARG A 39 6.06 13.69 -5.51
C ARG A 39 4.64 13.57 -4.99
N MET A 40 4.43 12.90 -3.85
CA MET A 40 3.10 12.66 -3.29
C MET A 40 2.46 13.91 -2.69
N LEU A 41 3.25 14.80 -2.11
CA LEU A 41 2.79 16.07 -1.54
C LEU A 41 2.75 17.23 -2.55
N GLY A 42 3.44 17.08 -3.70
CA GLY A 42 3.58 18.16 -4.68
C GLY A 42 4.46 19.33 -4.22
N VAL A 43 5.49 19.03 -3.39
CA VAL A 43 6.47 19.99 -2.89
C VAL A 43 7.88 19.56 -3.27
N GLU A 44 8.85 20.46 -3.12
CA GLU A 44 10.26 20.11 -3.35
C GLU A 44 10.71 18.98 -2.44
N ALA A 45 11.56 18.09 -2.97
CA ALA A 45 12.11 16.93 -2.24
C ALA A 45 13.27 17.37 -1.30
N ASP A 46 13.07 18.46 -0.60
CA ASP A 46 13.98 19.04 0.38
C ASP A 46 13.47 18.83 1.80
N PRO A 47 14.28 18.31 2.73
CA PRO A 47 13.86 18.07 4.12
C PRO A 47 13.27 19.30 4.81
N GLN A 48 13.76 20.53 4.50
CA GLN A 48 13.26 21.75 5.11
C GLN A 48 11.86 22.13 4.63
N ALA A 49 11.53 21.81 3.37
CA ALA A 49 10.19 22.02 2.81
C ALA A 49 9.23 20.89 3.20
N LEU A 50 9.73 19.65 3.23
CA LEU A 50 8.91 18.45 3.49
C LEU A 50 8.43 18.35 4.92
N LYS A 51 9.28 18.65 5.92
CA LYS A 51 8.90 18.48 7.33
C LYS A 51 7.65 19.27 7.71
N PRO A 52 7.56 20.59 7.49
CA PRO A 52 6.35 21.34 7.80
C PRO A 52 5.13 20.91 6.98
N ALA A 53 5.32 20.45 5.74
CA ALA A 53 4.24 19.94 4.89
C ALA A 53 3.66 18.62 5.45
N LEU A 54 4.52 17.71 5.93
CA LEU A 54 4.12 16.46 6.58
C LEU A 54 3.41 16.74 7.91
N GLU A 55 3.94 17.62 8.75
CA GLU A 55 3.32 17.99 10.02
C GLU A 55 1.92 18.60 9.79
N ALA A 56 1.77 19.49 8.81
CA ALA A 56 0.48 20.05 8.43
C ALA A 56 -0.48 18.98 7.88
N PHE A 57 0.03 18.05 7.05
CA PHE A 57 -0.77 16.95 6.52
C PHE A 57 -1.34 16.07 7.63
N PHE A 58 -0.53 15.66 8.60
CA PHE A 58 -0.98 14.82 9.71
C PHE A 58 -1.84 15.58 10.72
N ALA A 59 -1.54 16.85 11.00
CA ALA A 59 -2.40 17.70 11.85
C ALA A 59 -3.83 17.80 11.29
N ALA A 60 -3.97 18.00 9.99
CA ALA A 60 -5.28 18.03 9.33
C ALA A 60 -6.02 16.67 9.34
N ARG A 61 -5.31 15.57 9.59
CA ARG A 61 -5.82 14.18 9.58
C ARG A 61 -5.64 13.45 10.92
N ALA A 62 -5.44 14.17 11.98
CA ALA A 62 -5.25 13.60 13.31
C ALA A 62 -6.42 12.68 13.75
N GLY A 63 -7.63 12.94 13.28
CA GLY A 63 -8.79 12.07 13.48
C GLY A 63 -8.61 10.66 12.90
N LEU A 64 -7.87 10.51 11.81
CA LEU A 64 -7.58 9.22 11.16
C LEU A 64 -6.29 8.60 11.70
N TYR A 65 -5.16 9.31 11.58
CA TYR A 65 -3.84 8.76 11.88
C TYR A 65 -3.42 8.88 13.35
N GLY A 66 -4.08 9.71 14.15
CA GLY A 66 -3.63 10.04 15.51
C GLY A 66 -2.48 11.03 15.52
N ALA A 67 -1.71 11.02 16.60
CA ALA A 67 -0.52 11.86 16.78
C ALA A 67 0.70 11.19 16.11
N VAL A 68 0.89 11.42 14.81
CA VAL A 68 2.03 10.88 14.07
C VAL A 68 3.29 11.66 14.39
N HIS A 69 4.38 10.94 14.72
CA HIS A 69 5.70 11.53 14.84
C HIS A 69 6.42 11.50 13.50
N VAL A 70 6.96 12.67 13.09
CA VAL A 70 7.69 12.85 11.84
C VAL A 70 9.15 13.16 12.18
N GLU A 71 10.04 12.21 11.94
CA GLU A 71 11.45 12.33 12.27
C GLU A 71 12.33 12.18 11.01
N PRO A 72 13.38 13.00 10.85
CA PRO A 72 14.36 12.77 9.79
C PRO A 72 15.02 11.40 9.92
N HIS A 73 15.18 10.69 8.83
CA HIS A 73 15.80 9.37 8.78
C HIS A 73 16.54 9.18 7.46
N GLU A 74 17.87 9.05 7.51
CA GLU A 74 18.73 8.90 6.32
C GLU A 74 18.44 9.99 5.28
N ASP A 75 18.00 9.58 4.08
CA ASP A 75 17.64 10.46 2.96
C ASP A 75 16.14 10.80 2.92
N GLY A 76 15.42 10.61 4.03
CA GLY A 76 13.98 10.79 4.10
C GLY A 76 13.43 11.07 5.48
N PHE A 77 12.23 10.57 5.74
CA PHE A 77 11.54 10.68 7.02
C PHE A 77 10.98 9.33 7.49
N CYS A 78 11.10 9.10 8.78
CA CYS A 78 10.36 8.06 9.50
C CYS A 78 9.03 8.66 9.99
N LEU A 79 7.94 7.99 9.64
CA LEU A 79 6.57 8.33 10.05
C LEU A 79 6.12 7.28 11.07
N ALA A 80 6.10 7.64 12.35
CA ALA A 80 5.64 6.76 13.40
C ALA A 80 4.15 6.97 13.67
N ILE A 81 3.33 6.02 13.22
CA ILE A 81 1.87 6.04 13.34
C ILE A 81 1.49 5.28 14.62
N PRO A 82 0.76 5.89 15.57
CA PRO A 82 0.36 5.24 16.80
C PRO A 82 -0.66 4.11 16.55
N ALA A 83 -0.75 3.17 17.48
CA ALA A 83 -1.59 1.98 17.37
C ALA A 83 -3.07 2.29 17.07
N GLU A 84 -3.62 3.33 17.71
CA GLU A 84 -4.99 3.76 17.46
C GLU A 84 -5.19 4.35 16.05
N GLY A 85 -4.14 4.95 15.46
CA GLY A 85 -4.16 5.42 14.07
C GLY A 85 -4.17 4.24 13.12
N VAL A 86 -3.30 3.26 13.32
CA VAL A 86 -3.27 2.00 12.54
C VAL A 86 -4.64 1.31 12.58
N ALA A 87 -5.22 1.14 13.77
CA ALA A 87 -6.53 0.50 13.93
C ALA A 87 -7.65 1.24 13.18
N ARG A 88 -7.66 2.58 13.23
CA ARG A 88 -8.66 3.38 12.50
C ARG A 88 -8.50 3.28 10.99
N VAL A 89 -7.27 3.34 10.47
CA VAL A 89 -7.00 3.20 9.04
C VAL A 89 -7.49 1.83 8.55
N VAL A 90 -7.12 0.75 9.24
CA VAL A 90 -7.57 -0.61 8.87
C VAL A 90 -9.09 -0.76 8.92
N ALA A 91 -9.74 -0.21 9.95
CA ALA A 91 -11.20 -0.30 10.09
C ALA A 91 -11.97 0.47 9.00
N GLN A 92 -11.39 1.54 8.45
CA GLN A 92 -12.02 2.39 7.44
C GLN A 92 -11.62 2.05 5.99
N ALA A 93 -10.60 1.20 5.81
CA ALA A 93 -10.08 0.89 4.48
C ALA A 93 -11.01 -0.05 3.70
N PRO A 94 -11.51 0.35 2.52
CA PRO A 94 -12.31 -0.54 1.66
C PRO A 94 -11.56 -1.82 1.27
N ALA A 95 -10.24 -1.71 1.08
CA ALA A 95 -9.38 -2.82 0.69
C ALA A 95 -9.12 -3.85 1.80
N ALA A 96 -9.45 -3.58 3.06
CA ALA A 96 -9.05 -4.43 4.18
C ALA A 96 -9.59 -5.87 4.10
N ALA A 97 -10.83 -6.04 3.65
CA ALA A 97 -11.43 -7.37 3.49
C ALA A 97 -10.75 -8.17 2.37
N PHE A 98 -10.52 -7.54 1.23
CA PHE A 98 -9.82 -8.11 0.08
C PHE A 98 -8.36 -8.46 0.44
N LEU A 99 -7.61 -7.53 1.02
CA LEU A 99 -6.22 -7.78 1.38
C LEU A 99 -6.06 -8.91 2.41
N ARG A 100 -6.99 -9.04 3.36
CA ARG A 100 -6.99 -10.16 4.30
C ARG A 100 -7.16 -11.49 3.58
N ASP A 101 -8.10 -11.57 2.64
CA ASP A 101 -8.35 -12.77 1.84
C ASP A 101 -7.14 -13.11 0.95
N LEU A 102 -6.57 -12.11 0.26
CA LEU A 102 -5.40 -12.28 -0.59
C LEU A 102 -4.17 -12.75 0.21
N ILE A 103 -3.89 -12.12 1.35
CA ILE A 103 -2.77 -12.49 2.23
C ILE A 103 -2.96 -13.92 2.75
N GLN A 104 -4.16 -14.27 3.21
CA GLN A 104 -4.46 -15.61 3.71
C GLN A 104 -4.31 -16.65 2.59
N THR A 105 -4.74 -16.34 1.37
CA THR A 105 -4.55 -17.21 0.21
C THR A 105 -3.07 -17.39 -0.11
N ALA A 106 -2.29 -16.32 -0.18
CA ALA A 106 -0.86 -16.37 -0.47
C ALA A 106 -0.05 -17.12 0.61
N GLN A 107 -0.51 -17.11 1.86
CA GLN A 107 0.12 -17.83 2.97
C GLN A 107 -0.28 -19.31 3.03
N THR A 108 -1.24 -19.74 2.21
CA THR A 108 -1.66 -21.16 2.16
C THR A 108 -0.58 -21.99 1.45
N PRO A 109 -0.06 -23.06 2.07
CA PRO A 109 0.93 -23.91 1.42
C PRO A 109 0.45 -24.46 0.09
N GLY A 110 1.23 -24.27 -0.98
CA GLY A 110 0.90 -24.72 -2.32
C GLY A 110 -0.10 -23.83 -3.08
N ALA A 111 -0.39 -22.63 -2.58
CA ALA A 111 -1.20 -21.64 -3.31
C ALA A 111 -0.59 -21.32 -4.67
N THR A 112 -1.42 -21.28 -5.69
CA THR A 112 -1.05 -21.01 -7.08
C THR A 112 -1.47 -19.58 -7.48
N ALA A 113 -0.98 -19.12 -8.65
CA ALA A 113 -1.44 -17.87 -9.24
C ALA A 113 -2.96 -17.87 -9.46
N ASP A 114 -3.54 -19.00 -9.86
CA ASP A 114 -5.00 -19.14 -10.02
C ASP A 114 -5.76 -18.95 -8.70
N ASP A 115 -5.21 -19.41 -7.57
CA ASP A 115 -5.80 -19.21 -6.25
C ASP A 115 -5.78 -17.71 -5.87
N LEU A 116 -4.68 -17.01 -6.16
CA LEU A 116 -4.60 -15.57 -5.97
C LEU A 116 -5.60 -14.82 -6.86
N LEU A 117 -5.69 -15.18 -8.15
CA LEU A 117 -6.70 -14.60 -9.07
C LEU A 117 -8.14 -14.87 -8.60
N ALA A 118 -8.40 -16.05 -8.04
CA ALA A 118 -9.70 -16.36 -7.45
C ALA A 118 -10.01 -15.43 -6.25
N ALA A 119 -9.00 -15.04 -5.44
CA ALA A 119 -9.19 -14.05 -4.38
C ALA A 119 -9.63 -12.69 -4.94
N PHE A 120 -9.00 -12.20 -6.02
CA PHE A 120 -9.44 -10.96 -6.68
C PHE A 120 -10.90 -11.05 -7.15
N ARG A 121 -11.26 -12.15 -7.84
CA ARG A 121 -12.60 -12.35 -8.42
C ARG A 121 -13.71 -12.52 -7.38
N ARG A 122 -13.39 -12.91 -6.13
CA ARG A 122 -14.35 -12.92 -5.02
C ARG A 122 -14.77 -11.53 -4.58
N HIS A 123 -13.95 -10.52 -4.84
CA HIS A 123 -14.16 -9.14 -4.37
C HIS A 123 -14.62 -8.17 -5.46
N SER A 124 -14.46 -8.52 -6.75
CA SER A 124 -14.96 -7.72 -7.87
C SER A 124 -15.06 -8.56 -9.14
N ASP A 125 -16.07 -8.27 -9.96
CA ASP A 125 -16.20 -8.80 -11.33
C ASP A 125 -15.32 -8.02 -12.32
N ARG A 126 -14.75 -6.89 -11.90
CA ARG A 126 -13.94 -5.97 -12.72
C ARG A 126 -12.45 -6.14 -12.42
N VAL A 127 -11.96 -7.34 -12.69
CA VAL A 127 -10.54 -7.66 -12.50
C VAL A 127 -9.86 -7.73 -13.85
N HIS A 128 -8.88 -6.86 -14.06
CA HIS A 128 -7.98 -6.93 -15.21
C HIS A 128 -6.83 -7.85 -14.91
N VAL A 129 -6.49 -8.71 -15.88
CA VAL A 129 -5.36 -9.65 -15.80
C VAL A 129 -4.65 -9.64 -17.14
N GLU A 130 -3.36 -9.36 -17.14
CA GLU A 130 -2.51 -9.42 -18.33
C GLU A 130 -1.11 -9.94 -17.97
N PRO A 131 -0.32 -10.45 -18.94
CA PRO A 131 1.09 -10.73 -18.73
C PRO A 131 1.83 -9.48 -18.25
N ALA A 132 2.73 -9.62 -17.28
CA ALA A 132 3.45 -8.48 -16.71
C ALA A 132 4.39 -7.77 -17.70
N GLY A 133 4.75 -8.45 -18.79
CA GLY A 133 5.58 -7.88 -19.85
C GLY A 133 7.06 -7.73 -19.49
N ASN A 134 7.50 -8.31 -18.41
CA ASN A 134 8.90 -8.33 -17.95
C ASN A 134 9.30 -9.75 -17.48
N ASP A 135 10.59 -9.91 -17.16
CA ASP A 135 11.15 -11.21 -16.75
C ASP A 135 11.06 -11.44 -15.23
N GLU A 136 10.52 -10.48 -14.45
CA GLU A 136 10.46 -10.55 -13.01
C GLU A 136 9.12 -11.09 -12.49
N PHE A 137 8.03 -10.84 -13.24
CA PHE A 137 6.69 -11.23 -12.85
C PHE A 137 5.94 -11.89 -14.00
N ASP A 138 5.06 -12.83 -13.67
CA ASP A 138 4.24 -13.52 -14.67
C ASP A 138 3.02 -12.68 -15.08
N LEU A 139 2.31 -12.11 -14.11
CA LEU A 139 1.04 -11.43 -14.33
C LEU A 139 0.99 -10.05 -13.66
N LEU A 140 0.35 -9.11 -14.36
CA LEU A 140 -0.17 -7.87 -13.80
C LEU A 140 -1.67 -8.01 -13.54
N VAL A 141 -2.11 -7.69 -12.33
CA VAL A 141 -3.52 -7.78 -11.90
C VAL A 141 -3.94 -6.48 -11.20
N TYR A 142 -5.13 -5.99 -11.52
CA TYR A 142 -5.71 -4.84 -10.84
C TYR A 142 -7.23 -4.78 -10.99
N PHE A 143 -7.89 -3.99 -10.14
CA PHE A 143 -9.30 -3.67 -10.30
C PHE A 143 -9.47 -2.49 -11.26
N GLU A 144 -10.24 -2.66 -12.33
CA GLU A 144 -10.39 -1.65 -13.40
C GLU A 144 -10.96 -0.32 -12.90
N ASP A 145 -11.84 -0.37 -11.91
CA ASP A 145 -12.48 0.80 -11.29
C ASP A 145 -11.79 1.27 -10.00
N GLY A 146 -10.67 0.62 -9.62
CA GLY A 146 -9.94 0.91 -8.39
C GLY A 146 -10.64 0.46 -7.11
N VAL A 147 -11.67 -0.40 -7.21
CA VAL A 147 -12.44 -0.88 -6.04
C VAL A 147 -12.35 -2.39 -5.94
N PRO A 148 -11.99 -2.93 -4.76
CA PRO A 148 -11.78 -2.30 -3.46
C PRO A 148 -10.42 -1.65 -3.26
N ASP A 149 -9.47 -1.81 -4.19
CA ASP A 149 -8.10 -1.32 -4.06
C ASP A 149 -7.56 -0.79 -5.39
N ASP A 150 -6.97 0.42 -5.39
CA ASP A 150 -6.42 1.09 -6.59
C ASP A 150 -4.93 0.82 -6.81
N PHE A 151 -4.43 -0.31 -6.32
CA PHE A 151 -3.04 -0.73 -6.48
C PHE A 151 -2.88 -1.67 -7.69
N ARG A 152 -1.63 -1.84 -8.12
CA ARG A 152 -1.18 -2.80 -9.12
C ARG A 152 -0.54 -3.98 -8.41
N TYR A 153 -0.90 -5.18 -8.82
CA TYR A 153 -0.40 -6.42 -8.24
C TYR A 153 0.37 -7.19 -9.30
N CYS A 154 1.66 -7.37 -9.07
CA CYS A 154 2.49 -8.25 -9.88
C CYS A 154 2.53 -9.62 -9.20
N ILE A 155 2.04 -10.64 -9.88
CA ILE A 155 2.02 -12.02 -9.39
C ILE A 155 3.14 -12.79 -10.07
N ASP A 156 3.82 -13.59 -9.30
CA ASP A 156 4.89 -14.46 -9.70
C ASP A 156 4.68 -15.86 -9.14
N GLN A 157 4.94 -16.90 -9.94
CA GLN A 157 4.80 -18.30 -9.52
C GLN A 157 6.09 -19.05 -9.75
N HIS A 158 6.80 -19.36 -8.66
CA HIS A 158 8.01 -20.16 -8.67
C HIS A 158 7.90 -21.38 -7.76
N ASP A 159 8.52 -22.50 -8.17
CA ASP A 159 8.73 -23.69 -7.33
C ASP A 159 7.50 -24.20 -6.57
N GLY A 160 6.31 -24.02 -7.15
CA GLY A 160 5.06 -24.57 -6.61
C GLY A 160 4.36 -23.68 -5.57
N PHE A 161 4.74 -22.40 -5.45
CA PHE A 161 3.97 -21.40 -4.70
C PHE A 161 3.88 -20.09 -5.51
N ALA A 162 2.81 -19.34 -5.27
CA ALA A 162 2.63 -18.01 -5.83
C ALA A 162 2.89 -16.92 -4.80
N SER A 163 3.51 -15.84 -5.25
CA SER A 163 3.69 -14.62 -4.48
C SER A 163 3.10 -13.43 -5.20
N TYR A 164 2.89 -12.33 -4.49
CA TYR A 164 2.48 -11.08 -5.09
C TYR A 164 3.29 -9.91 -4.56
N HIS A 165 3.51 -8.92 -5.42
CA HIS A 165 4.05 -7.62 -5.09
C HIS A 165 2.99 -6.56 -5.38
N ARG A 166 2.81 -5.62 -4.46
CA ARG A 166 1.77 -4.60 -4.53
C ARG A 166 2.40 -3.22 -4.64
N PHE A 167 2.12 -2.54 -5.73
CA PHE A 167 2.65 -1.22 -6.04
C PHE A 167 1.53 -0.19 -6.07
N SER A 168 1.80 1.03 -5.63
CA SER A 168 0.93 2.13 -6.01
C SER A 168 0.95 2.28 -7.53
N ARG A 169 -0.11 2.84 -8.11
CA ARG A 169 -0.16 3.08 -9.56
C ARG A 169 1.03 3.90 -10.04
N GLU A 170 1.43 4.92 -9.27
CA GLU A 170 2.56 5.79 -9.60
C GLU A 170 3.90 5.08 -9.53
N ASP A 171 4.10 4.24 -8.51
CA ASP A 171 5.34 3.47 -8.40
C ASP A 171 5.45 2.46 -9.53
N TYR A 172 4.36 1.76 -9.87
CA TYR A 172 4.32 0.84 -11.00
C TYR A 172 4.68 1.53 -12.32
N GLU A 173 4.08 2.68 -12.60
CA GLU A 173 4.38 3.48 -13.80
C GLU A 173 5.83 4.02 -13.80
N ALA A 174 6.38 4.36 -12.62
CA ALA A 174 7.74 4.90 -12.49
C ALA A 174 8.83 3.82 -12.64
N PHE A 175 8.55 2.58 -12.29
CA PHE A 175 9.49 1.46 -12.49
C PHE A 175 9.58 1.00 -13.94
N GLY A 176 8.64 1.40 -14.81
CA GLY A 176 8.70 1.11 -16.26
C GLY A 176 8.45 -0.37 -16.59
N PHE A 177 7.69 -1.04 -15.74
CA PHE A 177 7.21 -2.41 -16.02
C PHE A 177 6.15 -2.42 -17.09
#